data_c284250a592b1fa517a13f7fca2adf9e
#
_entry.id   c284250a592b1fa517a13f7fca2adf9e
#
_cell.length_a   1.000
_cell.length_b   1.000
_cell.length_c   1.000
_cell.angle_alpha   90.00
_cell.angle_beta   90.00
_cell.angle_gamma   90.00
#
_symmetry.space_group_name_H-M   'P 1'
#
loop_
_entity.id
_entity.type
_entity.pdbx_description
1 polymer ?
#
loop_
_entity_poly.entity_id
_entity_poly.type
_entity_poly.pdbx_seq_one_letter_code
_entity_poly.pdbx_strand_id
1 'polypeptide(L)'
;MRAYPCRRFLMSLASSTLKAYERWAPVYPPTAHNPLMRAEQRSMLEVWPNVEGGRVLDLACGSGRYSHVLCKSNAAQVVALDFCLPMLTQVAGASRVCGSMMQLPFQSGVFDAVISGLAVGHATDIRQWMSEVARVLRPAGILLYSDFHSEAIRAGMTRSFKDEDDVTRTVPHQVYDLSCQQDAMAAAGLTIETVRELRMGIELNEAFPGSEGVYRKWYGVPVVLIVRARKE
;
A
#
# COMPACT_ATOMS: atom_id res chain seq x y z
N MET A 1 -25.15 -3.86 12.83
CA MET A 1 -24.47 -5.12 12.48
C MET A 1 -24.12 -5.07 11.00
N ARG A 2 -22.85 -4.81 10.62
CA ARG A 2 -22.42 -4.96 9.23
C ARG A 2 -22.06 -6.43 9.03
N ALA A 3 -22.73 -7.09 8.09
CA ALA A 3 -22.43 -8.48 7.73
C ALA A 3 -21.01 -8.55 7.14
N TYR A 4 -20.14 -9.36 7.75
CA TYR A 4 -18.84 -9.67 7.16
C TYR A 4 -19.06 -10.49 5.87
N PRO A 5 -18.36 -10.18 4.79
CA PRO A 5 -18.47 -10.93 3.55
C PRO A 5 -18.08 -12.39 3.78
N CYS A 6 -18.79 -13.31 3.15
CA CYS A 6 -18.57 -14.76 3.26
C CYS A 6 -17.12 -15.10 2.86
N ARG A 7 -16.47 -16.00 3.61
CA ARG A 7 -15.08 -16.48 3.38
C ARG A 7 -14.81 -16.87 1.90
N ARG A 8 -15.82 -17.39 1.22
CA ARG A 8 -15.76 -17.76 -0.20
C ARG A 8 -15.65 -16.53 -1.12
N PHE A 9 -16.29 -15.42 -0.76
CA PHE A 9 -16.18 -14.14 -1.47
C PHE A 9 -14.78 -13.52 -1.33
N LEU A 10 -14.20 -13.56 -0.14
CA LEU A 10 -12.86 -13.04 0.14
C LEU A 10 -11.77 -13.83 -0.61
N MET A 11 -11.89 -15.15 -0.71
CA MET A 11 -10.98 -15.99 -1.52
C MET A 11 -11.10 -15.68 -3.02
N SER A 12 -12.31 -15.40 -3.52
CA SER A 12 -12.55 -15.00 -4.90
C SER A 12 -11.93 -13.63 -5.20
N LEU A 13 -12.03 -12.67 -4.28
CA LEU A 13 -11.44 -11.34 -4.42
C LEU A 13 -9.90 -11.41 -4.48
N ALA A 14 -9.28 -12.14 -3.56
CA ALA A 14 -7.82 -12.33 -3.55
C ALA A 14 -7.33 -13.00 -4.86
N SER A 15 -8.05 -13.99 -5.36
CA SER A 15 -7.73 -14.66 -6.63
C SER A 15 -7.86 -13.74 -7.84
N SER A 16 -8.89 -12.89 -7.88
CA SER A 16 -9.07 -11.92 -8.99
C SER A 16 -8.03 -10.80 -8.95
N THR A 17 -7.66 -10.34 -7.76
CA THR A 17 -6.59 -9.36 -7.56
C THR A 17 -5.24 -9.93 -8.01
N LEU A 18 -4.90 -11.18 -7.62
CA LEU A 18 -3.66 -11.83 -8.07
C LEU A 18 -3.58 -11.90 -9.59
N LYS A 19 -4.62 -12.39 -10.26
CA LYS A 19 -4.67 -12.48 -11.73
C LYS A 19 -4.49 -11.11 -12.40
N ALA A 20 -5.05 -10.04 -11.83
CA ALA A 20 -4.88 -8.70 -12.36
C ALA A 20 -3.42 -8.25 -12.26
N TYR A 21 -2.74 -8.50 -11.14
CA TYR A 21 -1.34 -8.15 -10.97
C TYR A 21 -0.39 -9.04 -11.78
N GLU A 22 -0.65 -10.34 -11.93
CA GLU A 22 0.10 -11.22 -12.84
C GLU A 22 0.07 -10.69 -14.27
N ARG A 23 -1.10 -10.21 -14.72
CA ARG A 23 -1.27 -9.62 -16.05
C ARG A 23 -0.59 -8.25 -16.18
N TRP A 24 -0.52 -7.49 -15.07
CA TRP A 24 0.12 -6.17 -15.07
C TRP A 24 1.65 -6.24 -14.95
N ALA A 25 2.18 -7.28 -14.32
CA ALA A 25 3.60 -7.41 -13.99
C ALA A 25 4.56 -7.16 -15.17
N PRO A 26 4.31 -7.64 -16.41
CA PRO A 26 5.24 -7.42 -17.52
C PRO A 26 5.48 -5.96 -17.86
N VAL A 27 4.48 -5.10 -17.65
CA VAL A 27 4.52 -3.67 -17.99
C VAL A 27 4.55 -2.76 -16.76
N TYR A 28 4.63 -3.32 -15.54
CA TYR A 28 4.63 -2.55 -14.30
C TYR A 28 6.03 -2.03 -13.96
N PRO A 29 6.29 -0.72 -14.00
CA PRO A 29 7.61 -0.18 -13.67
C PRO A 29 7.94 -0.29 -12.17
N PRO A 30 9.21 -0.51 -11.81
CA PRO A 30 9.65 -0.55 -10.41
C PRO A 30 9.82 0.83 -9.77
N THR A 31 9.20 1.85 -10.32
CA THR A 31 9.30 3.24 -9.87
C THR A 31 7.93 3.90 -9.82
N ALA A 32 7.84 5.09 -9.21
CA ALA A 32 6.63 5.92 -9.25
C ALA A 32 6.44 6.46 -10.68
N HIS A 33 5.69 5.74 -11.50
CA HIS A 33 5.57 5.96 -12.94
C HIS A 33 4.44 6.93 -13.34
N ASN A 34 3.54 7.25 -12.43
CA ASN A 34 2.47 8.21 -12.69
C ASN A 34 2.48 9.34 -11.64
N PRO A 35 1.82 10.49 -11.91
CA PRO A 35 1.84 11.63 -11.01
C PRO A 35 1.28 11.35 -9.62
N LEU A 36 0.22 10.53 -9.50
CA LEU A 36 -0.34 10.16 -8.20
C LEU A 36 0.69 9.39 -7.36
N MET A 37 1.36 8.41 -7.96
CA MET A 37 2.41 7.64 -7.26
C MET A 37 3.61 8.51 -6.90
N ARG A 38 3.99 9.49 -7.73
CA ARG A 38 5.08 10.43 -7.41
C ARG A 38 4.71 11.33 -6.23
N ALA A 39 3.49 11.86 -6.21
CA ALA A 39 3.00 12.68 -5.12
C ALA A 39 2.85 11.86 -3.82
N GLU A 40 2.30 10.66 -3.90
CA GLU A 40 2.19 9.73 -2.78
C GLU A 40 3.58 9.39 -2.22
N GLN A 41 4.55 9.02 -3.06
CA GLN A 41 5.90 8.71 -2.61
C GLN A 41 6.58 9.90 -1.94
N ARG A 42 6.44 11.12 -2.47
CA ARG A 42 6.95 12.35 -1.84
C ARG A 42 6.38 12.51 -0.44
N SER A 43 5.06 12.40 -0.30
CA SER A 43 4.38 12.55 0.99
C SER A 43 4.73 11.43 1.99
N MET A 44 4.95 10.21 1.53
CA MET A 44 5.47 9.10 2.35
C MET A 44 6.88 9.42 2.88
N LEU A 45 7.76 9.96 2.02
CA LEU A 45 9.13 10.29 2.38
C LEU A 45 9.23 11.44 3.40
N GLU A 46 8.26 12.36 3.43
CA GLU A 46 8.20 13.44 4.44
C GLU A 46 7.93 12.93 5.86
N VAL A 47 7.35 11.74 6.01
CA VAL A 47 7.07 11.09 7.30
C VAL A 47 7.83 9.77 7.46
N TRP A 48 8.91 9.60 6.68
CA TRP A 48 9.70 8.38 6.65
C TRP A 48 10.29 8.06 8.02
N PRO A 49 10.24 6.80 8.49
CA PRO A 49 10.89 6.43 9.73
C PRO A 49 12.43 6.41 9.57
N ASN A 50 13.15 6.61 10.66
CA ASN A 50 14.55 6.25 10.67
C ASN A 50 14.67 4.72 10.58
N VAL A 51 15.31 4.23 9.53
CA VAL A 51 15.50 2.81 9.25
C VAL A 51 16.97 2.39 9.26
N GLU A 52 17.88 3.32 9.58
CA GLU A 52 19.31 3.05 9.61
C GLU A 52 19.67 1.91 10.57
N GLY A 53 20.40 0.94 10.08
CA GLY A 53 20.79 -0.26 10.83
C GLY A 53 19.61 -1.18 11.18
N GLY A 54 18.38 -0.85 10.77
CA GLY A 54 17.17 -1.59 11.10
C GLY A 54 16.85 -2.71 10.11
N ARG A 55 15.97 -3.61 10.55
CA ARG A 55 15.36 -4.64 9.72
C ARG A 55 13.97 -4.20 9.28
N VAL A 56 13.76 -4.04 7.99
CA VAL A 56 12.55 -3.42 7.43
C VAL A 56 11.82 -4.37 6.49
N LEU A 57 10.49 -4.41 6.62
CA LEU A 57 9.60 -5.13 5.72
C LEU A 57 8.95 -4.14 4.74
N ASP A 58 9.15 -4.33 3.45
CA ASP A 58 8.34 -3.76 2.38
C ASP A 58 7.19 -4.72 2.11
N LEU A 59 6.01 -4.40 2.62
CA LEU A 59 4.83 -5.27 2.64
C LEU A 59 3.92 -4.98 1.46
N ALA A 60 3.59 -6.02 0.69
CA ALA A 60 2.94 -5.92 -0.61
C ALA A 60 3.73 -5.01 -1.56
N CYS A 61 5.02 -5.36 -1.69
CA CYS A 61 6.04 -4.52 -2.32
C CYS A 61 5.84 -4.34 -3.84
N GLY A 62 5.02 -5.16 -4.49
CA GLY A 62 4.90 -5.21 -5.95
C GLY A 62 6.26 -5.45 -6.61
N SER A 63 6.63 -4.60 -7.55
CA SER A 63 7.93 -4.61 -8.23
C SER A 63 9.08 -3.96 -7.42
N GLY A 64 8.85 -3.57 -6.15
CA GLY A 64 9.90 -3.14 -5.23
C GLY A 64 10.18 -1.64 -5.19
N ARG A 65 9.20 -0.79 -5.46
CA ARG A 65 9.36 0.67 -5.43
C ARG A 65 9.92 1.15 -4.08
N TYR A 66 9.35 0.72 -2.97
CA TYR A 66 9.85 1.08 -1.63
C TYR A 66 11.04 0.22 -1.21
N SER A 67 11.16 -1.03 -1.66
CA SER A 67 12.37 -1.82 -1.48
C SER A 67 13.61 -1.06 -2.00
N HIS A 68 13.51 -0.43 -3.17
CA HIS A 68 14.60 0.37 -3.73
C HIS A 68 14.96 1.59 -2.86
N VAL A 69 13.97 2.29 -2.30
CA VAL A 69 14.19 3.40 -1.37
C VAL A 69 14.87 2.89 -0.09
N LEU A 70 14.37 1.80 0.48
CA LEU A 70 14.89 1.19 1.71
C LEU A 70 16.35 0.71 1.55
N CYS A 71 16.69 0.08 0.43
CA CYS A 71 18.07 -0.35 0.15
C CYS A 71 19.07 0.82 0.08
N LYS A 72 18.58 2.04 -0.22
CA LYS A 72 19.38 3.27 -0.23
C LYS A 72 19.40 3.99 1.12
N SER A 73 18.60 3.57 2.10
CA SER A 73 18.41 4.24 3.38
C SER A 73 19.25 3.64 4.52
N ASN A 74 20.34 2.92 4.20
CA ASN A 74 21.22 2.27 5.17
C ASN A 74 20.52 1.29 6.13
N ALA A 75 19.39 0.71 5.74
CA ALA A 75 18.78 -0.39 6.48
C ALA A 75 19.74 -1.60 6.49
N ALA A 76 19.89 -2.27 7.63
CA ALA A 76 20.74 -3.45 7.73
C ALA A 76 20.17 -4.64 6.96
N GLN A 77 18.85 -4.75 6.91
CA GLN A 77 18.16 -5.76 6.13
C GLN A 77 16.83 -5.24 5.58
N VAL A 78 16.60 -5.44 4.28
CA VAL A 78 15.32 -5.19 3.63
C VAL A 78 14.72 -6.52 3.20
N VAL A 79 13.48 -6.78 3.63
CA VAL A 79 12.68 -7.93 3.21
C VAL A 79 11.51 -7.41 2.39
N ALA A 80 11.35 -7.90 1.17
CA ALA A 80 10.26 -7.57 0.27
C ALA A 80 9.28 -8.74 0.22
N LEU A 81 8.02 -8.51 0.62
CA LEU A 81 6.98 -9.51 0.56
C LEU A 81 5.89 -9.10 -0.41
N ASP A 82 5.55 -9.98 -1.33
CA ASP A 82 4.37 -9.85 -2.19
C ASP A 82 3.77 -11.24 -2.49
N PHE A 83 2.49 -11.28 -2.82
CA PHE A 83 1.82 -12.52 -3.21
C PHE A 83 1.90 -12.79 -4.72
N CYS A 84 2.19 -11.76 -5.52
CA CYS A 84 2.36 -11.83 -6.97
C CYS A 84 3.81 -12.13 -7.32
N LEU A 85 4.12 -13.38 -7.60
CA LEU A 85 5.50 -13.81 -7.91
C LEU A 85 6.10 -13.08 -9.12
N PRO A 86 5.39 -12.85 -10.25
CA PRO A 86 5.93 -12.07 -11.36
C PRO A 86 6.32 -10.63 -10.99
N MET A 87 5.60 -9.98 -10.09
CA MET A 87 5.99 -8.67 -9.54
C MET A 87 7.25 -8.79 -8.68
N LEU A 88 7.24 -9.74 -7.75
CA LEU A 88 8.31 -9.95 -6.77
C LEU A 88 9.66 -10.29 -7.43
N THR A 89 9.65 -10.98 -8.58
CA THR A 89 10.88 -11.32 -9.31
C THR A 89 11.63 -10.09 -9.83
N GLN A 90 10.96 -8.94 -9.97
CA GLN A 90 11.57 -7.68 -10.42
C GLN A 90 12.29 -6.93 -9.28
N VAL A 91 12.04 -7.30 -8.03
CA VAL A 91 12.66 -6.63 -6.87
C VAL A 91 14.14 -6.92 -6.83
N ALA A 92 14.95 -5.86 -6.74
CA ALA A 92 16.41 -5.94 -6.61
C ALA A 92 16.89 -5.45 -5.23
N GLY A 93 17.98 -6.01 -4.74
CA GLY A 93 18.67 -5.55 -3.53
C GLY A 93 18.00 -5.95 -2.20
N ALA A 94 16.83 -6.58 -2.20
CA ALA A 94 16.12 -7.03 -1.01
C ALA A 94 15.94 -8.56 -0.98
N SER A 95 15.77 -9.11 0.22
CA SER A 95 15.37 -10.52 0.39
C SER A 95 13.90 -10.68 0.01
N ARG A 96 13.61 -11.53 -0.97
CA ARG A 96 12.26 -11.70 -1.52
C ARG A 96 11.52 -12.85 -0.85
N VAL A 97 10.28 -12.62 -0.45
CA VAL A 97 9.39 -13.61 0.16
C VAL A 97 8.03 -13.58 -0.56
N CYS A 98 7.67 -14.68 -1.22
CA CYS A 98 6.33 -14.80 -1.81
C CYS A 98 5.36 -15.26 -0.71
N GLY A 99 4.36 -14.43 -0.40
CA GLY A 99 3.43 -14.71 0.70
C GLY A 99 2.26 -13.73 0.78
N SER A 100 1.30 -14.08 1.61
CA SER A 100 0.11 -13.27 1.85
C SER A 100 0.36 -12.21 2.90
N MET A 101 -0.08 -10.98 2.64
CA MET A 101 -0.11 -9.91 3.64
C MET A 101 -1.11 -10.16 4.79
N MET A 102 -2.00 -11.15 4.62
CA MET A 102 -2.99 -11.53 5.62
C MET A 102 -2.48 -12.57 6.63
N GLN A 103 -1.33 -13.20 6.35
CA GLN A 103 -0.66 -14.15 7.24
C GLN A 103 0.84 -14.09 6.93
N LEU A 104 1.57 -13.32 7.72
CA LEU A 104 2.98 -13.05 7.47
C LEU A 104 3.86 -14.22 7.93
N PRO A 105 4.74 -14.77 7.06
CA PRO A 105 5.59 -15.92 7.39
C PRO A 105 6.82 -15.54 8.21
N PHE A 106 6.65 -14.65 9.18
CA PHE A 106 7.71 -14.15 10.04
C PHE A 106 7.39 -14.35 11.51
N GLN A 107 8.41 -14.47 12.34
CA GLN A 107 8.27 -14.46 13.79
C GLN A 107 7.77 -13.10 14.30
N SER A 108 7.22 -13.09 15.50
CA SER A 108 6.81 -11.86 16.18
C SER A 108 8.02 -11.00 16.54
N GLY A 109 7.87 -9.68 16.45
CA GLY A 109 8.86 -8.72 16.96
C GLY A 109 10.19 -8.69 16.22
N VAL A 110 10.20 -8.96 14.89
CA VAL A 110 11.46 -9.05 14.12
C VAL A 110 11.76 -7.82 13.27
N PHE A 111 10.80 -6.93 13.04
CA PHE A 111 10.99 -5.75 12.19
C PHE A 111 10.97 -4.46 12.99
N ASP A 112 11.88 -3.55 12.64
CA ASP A 112 11.94 -2.18 13.14
C ASP A 112 10.89 -1.29 12.47
N ALA A 113 10.62 -1.56 11.21
CA ALA A 113 9.56 -0.88 10.47
C ALA A 113 8.90 -1.81 9.44
N VAL A 114 7.63 -1.53 9.17
CA VAL A 114 6.86 -2.08 8.06
C VAL A 114 6.40 -0.92 7.19
N ILE A 115 6.73 -0.98 5.90
CA ILE A 115 6.33 0.01 4.90
C ILE A 115 5.36 -0.67 3.93
N SER A 116 4.26 -0.01 3.57
CA SER A 116 3.30 -0.56 2.60
C SER A 116 2.69 0.58 1.76
N GLY A 117 2.93 0.59 0.47
CA GLY A 117 2.49 1.67 -0.42
C GLY A 117 1.34 1.29 -1.32
N LEU A 118 0.19 1.96 -1.18
CA LEU A 118 -1.01 1.78 -2.02
C LEU A 118 -1.52 0.32 -2.06
N ALA A 119 -1.50 -0.39 -0.93
CA ALA A 119 -1.80 -1.82 -0.91
C ALA A 119 -2.89 -2.25 0.10
N VAL A 120 -3.21 -1.42 1.09
CA VAL A 120 -4.14 -1.80 2.18
C VAL A 120 -5.52 -2.19 1.67
N GLY A 121 -6.00 -1.56 0.59
CA GLY A 121 -7.26 -1.95 -0.06
C GLY A 121 -7.28 -3.37 -0.62
N HIS A 122 -6.15 -4.08 -0.67
CA HIS A 122 -6.10 -5.50 -1.03
C HIS A 122 -6.21 -6.43 0.19
N ALA A 123 -6.11 -5.91 1.41
CA ALA A 123 -6.40 -6.68 2.60
C ALA A 123 -7.90 -7.08 2.59
N THR A 124 -8.17 -8.36 2.81
CA THR A 124 -9.54 -8.88 2.88
C THR A 124 -10.20 -8.63 4.23
N ASP A 125 -9.40 -8.38 5.26
CA ASP A 125 -9.82 -8.00 6.61
C ASP A 125 -8.77 -7.05 7.21
N ILE A 126 -9.17 -5.80 7.44
CA ILE A 126 -8.26 -4.76 7.97
C ILE A 126 -7.80 -5.06 9.40
N ARG A 127 -8.63 -5.69 10.23
CA ARG A 127 -8.27 -6.06 11.60
C ARG A 127 -7.20 -7.14 11.61
N GLN A 128 -7.36 -8.17 10.79
CA GLN A 128 -6.36 -9.22 10.63
C GLN A 128 -5.04 -8.64 10.09
N TRP A 129 -5.10 -7.77 9.07
CA TRP A 129 -3.92 -7.12 8.51
C TRP A 129 -3.16 -6.30 9.57
N MET A 130 -3.86 -5.45 10.34
CA MET A 130 -3.24 -4.65 11.42
C MET A 130 -2.65 -5.53 12.52
N SER A 131 -3.34 -6.61 12.89
CA SER A 131 -2.85 -7.59 13.88
C SER A 131 -1.57 -8.26 13.42
N GLU A 132 -1.46 -8.70 12.17
CA GLU A 132 -0.25 -9.33 11.62
C GLU A 132 0.91 -8.35 11.52
N VAL A 133 0.65 -7.10 11.09
CA VAL A 133 1.65 -6.04 11.07
C VAL A 133 2.17 -5.75 12.48
N ALA A 134 1.26 -5.56 13.45
CA ALA A 134 1.65 -5.34 14.84
C ALA A 134 2.41 -6.53 15.42
N ARG A 135 2.02 -7.77 15.08
CA ARG A 135 2.72 -8.97 15.55
C ARG A 135 4.17 -9.01 15.11
N VAL A 136 4.45 -8.69 13.84
CA VAL A 136 5.83 -8.78 13.30
C VAL A 136 6.69 -7.56 13.67
N LEU A 137 6.10 -6.42 13.99
CA LEU A 137 6.82 -5.27 14.52
C LEU A 137 7.33 -5.55 15.94
N ARG A 138 8.54 -5.12 16.24
CA ARG A 138 9.07 -5.06 17.62
C ARG A 138 8.36 -3.94 18.42
N PRO A 139 8.44 -3.94 19.76
CA PRO A 139 8.02 -2.78 20.55
C PRO A 139 8.67 -1.50 20.03
N ALA A 140 7.93 -0.41 19.99
CA ALA A 140 8.29 0.87 19.39
C ALA A 140 8.58 0.85 17.87
N GLY A 141 8.37 -0.26 17.18
CA GLY A 141 8.48 -0.38 15.72
C GLY A 141 7.42 0.46 14.99
N ILE A 142 7.74 0.88 13.77
CA ILE A 142 6.92 1.82 12.99
C ILE A 142 6.20 1.10 11.86
N LEU A 143 4.90 1.34 11.75
CA LEU A 143 4.12 1.12 10.54
C LEU A 143 3.99 2.44 9.77
N LEU A 144 4.38 2.45 8.50
CA LEU A 144 4.08 3.54 7.57
C LEU A 144 3.41 2.96 6.33
N TYR A 145 2.20 3.41 6.03
CA TYR A 145 1.50 2.97 4.84
C TYR A 145 0.72 4.06 4.15
N SER A 146 0.40 3.82 2.89
CA SER A 146 -0.53 4.62 2.11
C SER A 146 -1.59 3.75 1.45
N ASP A 147 -2.75 4.34 1.15
CA ASP A 147 -3.76 3.73 0.27
C ASP A 147 -4.64 4.79 -0.38
N PHE A 148 -5.45 4.39 -1.34
CA PHE A 148 -6.46 5.26 -1.91
C PHE A 148 -7.44 5.73 -0.83
N HIS A 149 -7.72 7.02 -0.85
CA HIS A 149 -8.69 7.60 0.08
C HIS A 149 -10.10 7.14 -0.25
N SER A 150 -10.88 6.82 0.79
CA SER A 150 -12.25 6.30 0.61
C SER A 150 -13.17 7.29 -0.11
N GLU A 151 -12.97 8.60 0.08
CA GLU A 151 -13.73 9.63 -0.64
C GLU A 151 -13.47 9.62 -2.15
N ALA A 152 -12.22 9.43 -2.57
CA ALA A 152 -11.90 9.31 -4.00
C ALA A 152 -12.61 8.12 -4.64
N ILE A 153 -12.63 6.98 -3.96
CA ILE A 153 -13.32 5.79 -4.46
C ILE A 153 -14.84 6.02 -4.53
N ARG A 154 -15.44 6.65 -3.51
CA ARG A 154 -16.86 7.02 -3.55
C ARG A 154 -17.17 8.03 -4.66
N ALA A 155 -16.23 8.91 -4.99
CA ALA A 155 -16.34 9.85 -6.11
C ALA A 155 -16.14 9.20 -7.48
N GLY A 156 -15.83 7.88 -7.52
CA GLY A 156 -15.70 7.10 -8.74
C GLY A 156 -14.25 6.87 -9.22
N MET A 157 -13.24 7.11 -8.37
CA MET A 157 -11.87 6.71 -8.68
C MET A 157 -11.78 5.17 -8.68
N THR A 158 -11.13 4.63 -9.69
CA THR A 158 -10.89 3.19 -9.81
C THR A 158 -9.41 2.90 -9.85
N ARG A 159 -9.00 1.78 -9.27
CA ARG A 159 -7.66 1.24 -9.48
C ARG A 159 -7.65 0.54 -10.83
N SER A 160 -6.95 1.11 -11.79
CA SER A 160 -6.89 0.56 -13.15
C SER A 160 -5.47 0.68 -13.72
N PHE A 161 -5.21 -0.15 -14.71
CA PHE A 161 -3.96 -0.17 -15.46
C PHE A 161 -4.23 -0.53 -16.93
N LYS A 162 -3.27 -0.25 -17.80
CA LYS A 162 -3.25 -0.76 -19.16
C LYS A 162 -2.36 -1.99 -19.22
N ASP A 163 -2.87 -3.07 -19.80
CA ASP A 163 -2.09 -4.29 -20.02
C ASP A 163 -1.21 -4.19 -21.29
N GLU A 164 -0.53 -5.27 -21.66
CA GLU A 164 0.37 -5.32 -22.83
C GLU A 164 -0.37 -5.02 -24.14
N ASP A 165 -1.68 -5.28 -24.20
CA ASP A 165 -2.53 -5.01 -25.36
C ASP A 165 -3.15 -3.59 -25.32
N ASP A 166 -2.68 -2.69 -24.44
CA ASP A 166 -3.21 -1.34 -24.18
C ASP A 166 -4.67 -1.32 -23.71
N VAL A 167 -5.19 -2.46 -23.21
CA VAL A 167 -6.55 -2.58 -22.70
C VAL A 167 -6.60 -2.16 -21.23
N THR A 168 -7.52 -1.23 -20.94
CA THR A 168 -7.72 -0.81 -19.53
C THR A 168 -8.40 -1.91 -18.73
N ARG A 169 -7.75 -2.32 -17.63
CA ARG A 169 -8.21 -3.31 -16.66
C ARG A 169 -8.38 -2.67 -15.30
N THR A 170 -9.35 -3.15 -14.54
CA THR A 170 -9.54 -2.74 -13.15
C THR A 170 -8.98 -3.77 -12.18
N VAL A 171 -8.44 -3.31 -11.06
CA VAL A 171 -7.98 -4.17 -9.97
C VAL A 171 -9.00 -4.09 -8.85
N PRO A 172 -9.62 -5.21 -8.45
CA PRO A 172 -10.53 -5.25 -7.31
C PRO A 172 -9.80 -4.85 -6.02
N HIS A 173 -10.46 -4.03 -5.20
CA HIS A 173 -9.93 -3.61 -3.89
C HIS A 173 -11.08 -3.32 -2.93
N GLN A 174 -10.78 -3.38 -1.63
CA GLN A 174 -11.65 -2.95 -0.56
C GLN A 174 -11.50 -1.46 -0.30
N VAL A 175 -12.48 -0.87 0.35
CA VAL A 175 -12.44 0.54 0.78
C VAL A 175 -12.59 0.58 2.28
N TYR A 176 -11.56 1.05 2.97
CA TYR A 176 -11.54 1.20 4.40
C TYR A 176 -11.53 2.68 4.78
N ASP A 177 -12.57 3.14 5.47
CA ASP A 177 -12.59 4.49 6.03
C ASP A 177 -11.52 4.64 7.10
N LEU A 178 -11.02 5.87 7.30
CA LEU A 178 -10.02 6.15 8.31
C LEU A 178 -10.46 5.69 9.71
N SER A 179 -11.73 5.89 10.07
CA SER A 179 -12.26 5.42 11.36
C SER A 179 -12.16 3.90 11.54
N CYS A 180 -12.48 3.14 10.49
CA CYS A 180 -12.34 1.67 10.52
C CYS A 180 -10.87 1.25 10.68
N GLN A 181 -9.95 1.97 10.03
CA GLN A 181 -8.51 1.74 10.15
C GLN A 181 -8.01 2.10 11.55
N GLN A 182 -8.47 3.22 12.14
CA GLN A 182 -8.16 3.65 13.51
C GLN A 182 -8.58 2.60 14.55
N ASP A 183 -9.83 2.10 14.44
CA ASP A 183 -10.33 1.03 15.32
C ASP A 183 -9.48 -0.25 15.22
N ALA A 184 -9.08 -0.62 14.00
CA ALA A 184 -8.24 -1.80 13.77
C ALA A 184 -6.83 -1.63 14.34
N MET A 185 -6.23 -0.43 14.20
CA MET A 185 -4.93 -0.10 14.77
C MET A 185 -4.96 -0.12 16.31
N ALA A 186 -5.94 0.55 16.91
CA ALA A 186 -6.10 0.56 18.37
C ALA A 186 -6.26 -0.86 18.93
N ALA A 187 -7.06 -1.71 18.28
CA ALA A 187 -7.23 -3.11 18.67
C ALA A 187 -5.95 -3.95 18.54
N ALA A 188 -5.01 -3.54 17.68
CA ALA A 188 -3.73 -4.20 17.45
C ALA A 188 -2.56 -3.62 18.30
N GLY A 189 -2.80 -2.61 19.15
CA GLY A 189 -1.76 -1.94 19.93
C GLY A 189 -0.84 -1.05 19.08
N LEU A 190 -1.44 -0.41 18.05
CA LEU A 190 -0.77 0.56 17.20
C LEU A 190 -1.31 1.96 17.48
N THR A 191 -0.44 2.87 17.93
CA THR A 191 -0.78 4.28 18.19
C THR A 191 -0.41 5.14 17.00
N ILE A 192 -1.38 5.89 16.48
CA ILE A 192 -1.18 6.78 15.33
C ILE A 192 -0.31 7.97 15.73
N GLU A 193 0.76 8.21 14.99
CA GLU A 193 1.62 9.38 15.12
C GLU A 193 1.26 10.47 14.09
N THR A 194 0.89 10.07 12.89
CA THR A 194 0.61 11.03 11.79
C THR A 194 -0.44 10.46 10.85
N VAL A 195 -1.37 11.30 10.46
CA VAL A 195 -2.29 11.07 9.33
C VAL A 195 -2.14 12.21 8.34
N ARG A 196 -1.99 11.88 7.06
CA ARG A 196 -1.97 12.86 5.97
C ARG A 196 -2.93 12.46 4.87
N GLU A 197 -3.61 13.44 4.33
CA GLU A 197 -4.47 13.30 3.16
C GLU A 197 -3.82 14.05 1.99
N LEU A 198 -3.44 13.31 0.96
CA LEU A 198 -3.02 13.92 -0.30
C LEU A 198 -4.30 14.28 -1.09
N ARG A 199 -4.48 15.58 -1.33
CA ARG A 199 -5.62 16.08 -2.08
C ARG A 199 -5.24 16.36 -3.53
N MET A 200 -6.20 16.16 -4.43
CA MET A 200 -6.01 16.55 -5.84
C MET A 200 -5.81 18.06 -5.92
N GLY A 201 -4.61 18.48 -6.28
CA GLY A 201 -4.18 19.86 -6.41
C GLY A 201 -3.59 20.17 -7.78
N ILE A 202 -3.07 21.40 -7.95
CA ILE A 202 -2.46 21.87 -9.22
C ILE A 202 -1.33 20.93 -9.68
N GLU A 203 -0.55 20.40 -8.76
CA GLU A 203 0.57 19.48 -9.05
C GLU A 203 0.10 18.16 -9.71
N LEU A 204 -1.15 17.75 -9.45
CA LEU A 204 -1.76 16.59 -10.08
C LEU A 204 -2.48 16.94 -11.40
N ASN A 205 -2.68 18.22 -11.71
CA ASN A 205 -3.24 18.66 -12.99
C ASN A 205 -2.33 18.30 -14.17
N GLU A 206 -1.01 18.32 -13.97
CA GLU A 206 -0.03 17.84 -14.96
C GLU A 206 -0.22 16.35 -15.31
N ALA A 207 -0.89 15.60 -14.43
CA ALA A 207 -1.23 14.20 -14.65
C ALA A 207 -2.31 13.98 -15.71
N PHE A 208 -3.10 15.03 -16.00
CA PHE A 208 -4.26 14.96 -16.86
C PHE A 208 -4.22 16.06 -17.94
N PRO A 209 -3.17 16.13 -18.77
CA PRO A 209 -3.04 17.16 -19.78
C PRO A 209 -4.25 17.14 -20.73
N GLY A 210 -4.88 18.29 -20.93
CA GLY A 210 -6.04 18.45 -21.82
C GLY A 210 -7.40 18.14 -21.20
N SER A 211 -7.49 17.92 -19.88
CA SER A 211 -8.75 17.56 -19.21
C SER A 211 -9.15 18.52 -18.11
N GLU A 212 -9.35 19.81 -18.41
CA GLU A 212 -9.85 20.79 -17.41
C GLU A 212 -11.13 20.32 -16.70
N GLY A 213 -12.02 19.60 -17.39
CA GLY A 213 -13.25 19.05 -16.81
C GLY A 213 -12.98 17.95 -15.79
N VAL A 214 -12.00 17.08 -16.02
CA VAL A 214 -11.58 16.03 -15.07
C VAL A 214 -10.95 16.66 -13.86
N TYR A 215 -10.04 17.63 -14.06
CA TYR A 215 -9.39 18.35 -12.97
C TYR A 215 -10.41 19.05 -12.06
N ARG A 216 -11.38 19.78 -12.62
CA ARG A 216 -12.44 20.46 -11.84
C ARG A 216 -13.25 19.49 -10.99
N LYS A 217 -13.55 18.28 -11.51
CA LYS A 217 -14.27 17.25 -10.77
C LYS A 217 -13.48 16.76 -9.54
N TRP A 218 -12.17 16.67 -9.66
CA TRP A 218 -11.30 16.05 -8.64
C TRP A 218 -10.60 17.06 -7.74
N TYR A 219 -10.65 18.37 -8.06
CA TYR A 219 -9.96 19.41 -7.29
C TYR A 219 -10.39 19.39 -5.82
N GLY A 220 -9.42 19.33 -4.91
CA GLY A 220 -9.65 19.30 -3.47
C GLY A 220 -10.10 17.95 -2.92
N VAL A 221 -10.45 16.96 -3.76
CA VAL A 221 -10.82 15.62 -3.29
C VAL A 221 -9.58 14.93 -2.71
N PRO A 222 -9.63 14.37 -1.47
CA PRO A 222 -8.56 13.56 -0.94
C PRO A 222 -8.45 12.25 -1.72
N VAL A 223 -7.27 11.98 -2.27
CA VAL A 223 -7.05 10.85 -3.20
C VAL A 223 -6.17 9.75 -2.61
N VAL A 224 -5.29 10.09 -1.68
CA VAL A 224 -4.45 9.14 -0.94
C VAL A 224 -4.49 9.47 0.54
N LEU A 225 -4.61 8.44 1.35
CA LEU A 225 -4.40 8.48 2.79
C LEU A 225 -3.02 7.93 3.11
N ILE A 226 -2.27 8.62 3.97
CA ILE A 226 -0.97 8.19 4.48
C ILE A 226 -1.06 8.15 6.00
N VAL A 227 -0.66 7.05 6.59
CA VAL A 227 -0.71 6.86 8.04
C VAL A 227 0.64 6.34 8.53
N ARG A 228 1.14 6.99 9.56
CA ARG A 228 2.27 6.51 10.37
C ARG A 228 1.77 6.18 11.76
N ALA A 229 2.09 4.99 12.23
CA ALA A 229 1.74 4.51 13.57
C ALA A 229 2.93 3.81 14.22
N ARG A 230 2.94 3.80 15.56
CA ARG A 230 3.95 3.13 16.38
C ARG A 230 3.32 1.98 17.15
N LYS A 231 4.01 0.86 17.22
CA LYS A 231 3.65 -0.24 18.13
C LYS A 231 3.98 0.13 19.57
N GLU A 232 3.02 -0.07 20.46
CA GLU A 232 3.19 0.05 21.92
C GLU A 232 4.15 -1.01 22.47
#